data_ce22a78c85ee9fb68c5e002946c32b18
#
_entry.id   ce22a78c85ee9fb68c5e002946c32b18
#
_cell.length_a   1.000
_cell.length_b   1.000
_cell.length_c   1.000
_cell.angle_alpha   90.00
_cell.angle_beta   90.00
_cell.angle_gamma   90.00
#
_symmetry.space_group_name_H-M   'P 1'
#
loop_
_entity.id
_entity.type
_entity.pdbx_description
1 polymer ?
#
loop_
_entity_poly.entity_id
_entity_poly.type
_entity_poly.pdbx_seq_one_letter_code
_entity_poly.pdbx_strand_id
1 'polypeptide(L)'
;MATEKKDKLATSPAGGLTPAAQERLAKFNDREFWLKDKVDEDTGEITRVPRYRYLEGKPRGIRVDLKAGKFNIEGITPLGNTLTIQPVAWHFFSGDILGMGKKDWAELFFFDKNDVLCAILLHGYSVENLMALQSELYYADNELDTVLLTITPGKKEGLDKDEKKTTYYIAEFTQEPAPDVEKTK
;
A
#
# COMPACT_ATOMS: atom_id res chain seq x y z
N MET A 1 12.90 -43.40 -39.94
CA MET A 1 13.98 -42.57 -39.37
C MET A 1 13.35 -41.25 -38.92
N ALA A 2 13.03 -41.14 -37.65
CA ALA A 2 12.45 -39.96 -37.08
C ALA A 2 13.57 -39.20 -36.29
N THR A 3 13.83 -37.99 -36.70
CA THR A 3 14.87 -37.15 -36.11
C THR A 3 14.24 -36.37 -34.93
N GLU A 4 14.64 -36.76 -33.73
CA GLU A 4 14.34 -36.01 -32.51
C GLU A 4 15.05 -34.65 -32.52
N LYS A 5 14.26 -33.57 -32.54
CA LYS A 5 14.75 -32.23 -32.23
C LYS A 5 14.80 -32.09 -30.70
N LYS A 6 15.99 -32.16 -30.13
CA LYS A 6 16.24 -31.73 -28.76
C LYS A 6 16.15 -30.21 -28.70
N ASP A 7 15.06 -29.68 -28.10
CA ASP A 7 14.98 -28.28 -27.67
C ASP A 7 16.03 -28.05 -26.59
N LYS A 8 17.05 -27.27 -26.95
CA LYS A 8 18.01 -26.71 -26.00
C LYS A 8 17.29 -25.62 -25.21
N LEU A 9 16.89 -25.93 -23.98
CA LEU A 9 16.53 -24.93 -22.98
C LEU A 9 17.72 -23.98 -22.84
N ALA A 10 17.53 -22.72 -23.21
CA ALA A 10 18.53 -21.67 -23.01
C ALA A 10 18.67 -21.46 -21.49
N THR A 11 19.81 -21.91 -20.95
CA THR A 11 20.24 -21.52 -19.61
C THR A 11 20.51 -20.03 -19.60
N SER A 12 19.70 -19.27 -18.86
CA SER A 12 19.99 -17.87 -18.54
C SER A 12 21.42 -17.78 -17.96
N PRO A 13 22.21 -16.78 -18.37
CA PRO A 13 23.50 -16.57 -17.75
C PRO A 13 23.28 -16.25 -16.29
N ALA A 14 23.92 -16.98 -15.41
CA ALA A 14 23.97 -16.71 -13.98
C ALA A 14 24.67 -15.36 -13.76
N GLY A 15 23.94 -14.27 -13.95
CA GLY A 15 24.35 -12.93 -13.53
C GLY A 15 24.32 -12.93 -12.01
N GLY A 16 25.47 -13.01 -11.37
CA GLY A 16 25.58 -12.84 -9.94
C GLY A 16 24.97 -11.49 -9.55
N LEU A 17 24.25 -11.46 -8.42
CA LEU A 17 23.71 -10.24 -7.87
C LEU A 17 24.82 -9.19 -7.71
N THR A 18 24.51 -7.94 -8.05
CA THR A 18 25.46 -6.83 -7.82
C THR A 18 25.77 -6.73 -6.32
N PRO A 19 26.92 -6.19 -5.92
CA PRO A 19 27.27 -6.02 -4.49
C PRO A 19 26.17 -5.30 -3.70
N ALA A 20 25.53 -4.29 -4.28
CA ALA A 20 24.40 -3.59 -3.69
C ALA A 20 23.15 -4.48 -3.53
N ALA A 21 22.88 -5.38 -4.50
CA ALA A 21 21.79 -6.34 -4.39
C ALA A 21 22.08 -7.43 -3.36
N GLN A 22 23.36 -7.84 -3.24
CA GLN A 22 23.79 -8.79 -2.21
C GLN A 22 23.69 -8.18 -0.81
N GLU A 23 24.07 -6.92 -0.64
CA GLU A 23 23.93 -6.21 0.63
C GLU A 23 22.47 -6.04 1.02
N ARG A 24 21.58 -5.70 0.06
CA ARG A 24 20.13 -5.65 0.27
C ARG A 24 19.56 -7.02 0.66
N LEU A 25 19.99 -8.06 -0.01
CA LEU A 25 19.56 -9.43 0.29
C LEU A 25 20.06 -9.89 1.66
N ALA A 26 21.27 -9.52 2.06
CA ALA A 26 21.82 -9.79 3.38
C ALA A 26 21.02 -9.08 4.48
N LYS A 27 20.67 -7.80 4.28
CA LYS A 27 19.76 -7.06 5.18
C LYS A 27 18.36 -7.67 5.21
N PHE A 28 17.86 -8.17 4.09
CA PHE A 28 16.57 -8.85 4.01
C PHE A 28 16.57 -10.22 4.71
N ASN A 29 17.71 -10.91 4.68
CA ASN A 29 17.91 -12.18 5.40
C ASN A 29 18.25 -11.97 6.88
N ASP A 30 18.49 -10.74 7.32
CA ASP A 30 18.60 -10.42 8.73
C ASP A 30 17.21 -10.52 9.38
N ARG A 31 16.90 -11.73 9.87
CA ARG A 31 15.59 -12.06 10.46
C ARG A 31 15.26 -11.22 11.70
N GLU A 32 16.20 -10.45 12.21
CA GLU A 32 15.99 -9.59 13.38
C GLU A 32 15.03 -8.44 13.08
N PHE A 33 15.04 -7.93 11.85
CA PHE A 33 14.15 -6.86 11.40
C PHE A 33 12.65 -7.22 11.47
N TRP A 34 12.29 -8.51 11.28
CA TRP A 34 10.91 -9.01 11.35
C TRP A 34 10.42 -9.30 12.76
N LEU A 35 11.31 -9.21 13.74
CA LEU A 35 11.03 -9.55 15.12
C LEU A 35 11.05 -8.29 15.98
N LYS A 36 10.26 -8.32 17.03
CA LYS A 36 10.33 -7.37 18.15
C LYS A 36 10.45 -8.16 19.46
N ASP A 37 11.13 -7.56 20.41
CA ASP A 37 11.22 -8.09 21.75
C ASP A 37 9.86 -7.91 22.46
N LYS A 38 9.36 -9.00 23.03
CA LYS A 38 8.22 -9.01 23.93
C LYS A 38 8.72 -9.40 25.30
N VAL A 39 8.54 -8.49 26.27
CA VAL A 39 8.86 -8.75 27.68
C VAL A 39 7.60 -9.34 28.33
N ASP A 40 7.74 -10.46 29.00
CA ASP A 40 6.72 -11.02 29.87
C ASP A 40 6.70 -10.19 31.16
N GLU A 41 5.57 -9.58 31.50
CA GLU A 41 5.46 -8.67 32.65
C GLU A 41 5.59 -9.39 34.01
N ASP A 42 5.29 -10.69 34.05
CA ASP A 42 5.29 -11.48 35.29
C ASP A 42 6.67 -12.09 35.55
N THR A 43 7.33 -12.55 34.50
CA THR A 43 8.60 -13.29 34.63
C THR A 43 9.83 -12.47 34.27
N GLY A 44 9.64 -11.35 33.56
CA GLY A 44 10.72 -10.54 32.97
C GLY A 44 11.44 -11.24 31.81
N GLU A 45 10.94 -12.37 31.32
CA GLU A 45 11.52 -13.09 30.20
C GLU A 45 11.32 -12.32 28.89
N ILE A 46 12.41 -12.23 28.10
CA ILE A 46 12.38 -11.57 26.78
C ILE A 46 12.23 -12.65 25.72
N THR A 47 11.12 -12.60 24.97
CA THR A 47 10.89 -13.47 23.82
C THR A 47 10.84 -12.65 22.54
N ARG A 48 11.39 -13.19 21.43
CA ARG A 48 11.29 -12.57 20.11
C ARG A 48 10.04 -13.05 19.40
N VAL A 49 9.16 -12.10 19.04
CA VAL A 49 7.89 -12.35 18.35
C VAL A 49 7.84 -11.60 17.02
N PRO A 50 7.07 -12.09 16.03
CA PRO A 50 6.85 -11.35 14.80
C PRO A 50 6.37 -9.93 15.08
N ARG A 51 7.03 -8.95 14.45
CA ARG A 51 6.70 -7.52 14.58
C ARG A 51 5.36 -7.21 13.93
N TYR A 52 5.18 -7.70 12.70
CA TYR A 52 4.01 -7.40 11.90
C TYR A 52 2.90 -8.42 12.07
N ARG A 53 1.68 -7.97 11.98
CA ARG A 53 0.47 -8.77 12.13
C ARG A 53 -0.39 -8.64 10.89
N TYR A 54 -1.05 -9.69 10.51
CA TYR A 54 -2.01 -9.70 9.41
C TYR A 54 -3.22 -10.57 9.76
N LEU A 55 -4.36 -10.24 9.16
CA LEU A 55 -5.54 -11.09 9.23
C LEU A 55 -5.39 -12.24 8.24
N GLU A 56 -5.75 -13.45 8.64
CA GLU A 56 -5.70 -14.60 7.75
C GLU A 56 -6.56 -14.35 6.50
N GLY A 57 -5.97 -14.57 5.33
CA GLY A 57 -6.62 -14.48 4.03
C GLY A 57 -6.75 -13.09 3.43
N LYS A 58 -6.60 -11.99 4.19
CA LYS A 58 -6.69 -10.62 3.65
C LYS A 58 -6.06 -9.58 4.58
N PRO A 59 -5.59 -8.43 4.04
CA PRO A 59 -5.27 -7.28 4.86
C PRO A 59 -6.53 -6.68 5.49
N ARG A 60 -6.36 -5.92 6.58
CA ARG A 60 -7.46 -5.18 7.21
C ARG A 60 -7.96 -4.08 6.29
N GLY A 61 -9.22 -4.12 5.91
CA GLY A 61 -9.79 -3.19 4.95
C GLY A 61 -10.06 -1.81 5.57
N ILE A 62 -9.43 -0.78 5.04
CA ILE A 62 -9.78 0.62 5.31
C ILE A 62 -10.63 1.11 4.16
N ARG A 63 -11.78 1.68 4.47
CA ARG A 63 -12.70 2.21 3.47
C ARG A 63 -12.80 3.72 3.60
N VAL A 64 -12.90 4.39 2.47
CA VAL A 64 -13.28 5.79 2.39
C VAL A 64 -14.76 5.86 2.00
N ASP A 65 -15.56 6.50 2.84
CA ASP A 65 -16.93 6.85 2.49
C ASP A 65 -16.90 8.19 1.72
N LEU A 66 -16.91 8.09 0.41
CA LEU A 66 -16.87 9.26 -0.48
C LEU A 66 -18.19 10.07 -0.50
N LYS A 67 -19.23 9.65 0.20
CA LYS A 67 -20.45 10.44 0.40
C LYS A 67 -20.37 11.26 1.70
N ALA A 68 -19.81 10.67 2.75
CA ALA A 68 -19.67 11.32 4.05
C ALA A 68 -18.31 12.00 4.26
N GLY A 69 -17.32 11.77 3.39
CA GLY A 69 -15.97 12.28 3.55
C GLY A 69 -15.27 11.74 4.81
N LYS A 70 -15.41 10.45 5.08
CA LYS A 70 -14.87 9.82 6.30
C LYS A 70 -14.22 8.48 5.99
N PHE A 71 -13.22 8.15 6.80
CA PHE A 71 -12.59 6.84 6.78
C PHE A 71 -13.18 5.94 7.86
N ASN A 72 -13.18 4.64 7.59
CA ASN A 72 -13.62 3.63 8.54
C ASN A 72 -12.87 2.30 8.32
N ILE A 73 -12.88 1.46 9.34
CA ILE A 73 -12.37 0.09 9.29
C ILE A 73 -13.54 -0.82 8.94
N GLU A 74 -13.42 -1.59 7.85
CA GLU A 74 -14.38 -2.61 7.40
C GLU A 74 -15.84 -2.07 7.28
N GLY A 75 -16.03 -0.76 7.15
CA GLY A 75 -17.34 -0.14 7.09
C GLY A 75 -18.02 0.05 8.46
N ILE A 76 -17.37 -0.29 9.57
CA ILE A 76 -17.97 -0.35 10.91
C ILE A 76 -17.35 0.69 11.85
N THR A 77 -16.03 0.68 12.00
CA THR A 77 -15.35 1.52 13.00
C THR A 77 -14.86 2.82 12.36
N PRO A 78 -15.36 3.98 12.81
CA PRO A 78 -14.92 5.26 12.24
C PRO A 78 -13.46 5.57 12.60
N LEU A 79 -12.72 6.11 11.62
CA LEU A 79 -11.33 6.60 11.77
C LEU A 79 -11.22 8.12 11.68
N GLY A 80 -12.34 8.81 11.37
CA GLY A 80 -12.35 10.26 11.17
C GLY A 80 -12.29 10.66 9.71
N ASN A 81 -11.88 11.91 9.46
CA ASN A 81 -11.83 12.51 8.12
C ASN A 81 -10.41 12.69 7.57
N THR A 82 -9.42 12.18 8.24
CA THR A 82 -8.01 12.22 7.81
C THR A 82 -7.37 10.88 8.11
N LEU A 83 -6.58 10.38 7.16
CA LEU A 83 -5.82 9.14 7.31
C LEU A 83 -4.38 9.39 6.90
N THR A 84 -3.45 9.23 7.84
CA THR A 84 -2.01 9.32 7.57
C THR A 84 -1.43 7.91 7.57
N ILE A 85 -0.75 7.54 6.49
CA ILE A 85 -0.17 6.23 6.27
C ILE A 85 1.24 6.35 5.68
N GLN A 86 2.08 5.36 5.90
CA GLN A 86 3.27 5.12 5.09
C GLN A 86 2.99 3.90 4.21
N PRO A 87 2.82 4.07 2.89
CA PRO A 87 2.62 2.94 1.99
C PRO A 87 3.86 2.03 2.01
N VAL A 88 3.65 0.72 2.04
CA VAL A 88 4.74 -0.29 1.94
C VAL A 88 4.66 -1.06 0.62
N ALA A 89 3.50 -1.01 -0.03
CA ALA A 89 3.28 -1.53 -1.37
C ALA A 89 2.04 -0.85 -1.96
N TRP A 90 1.95 -0.82 -3.29
CA TRP A 90 0.80 -0.29 -4.01
C TRP A 90 0.60 -0.97 -5.34
N HIS A 91 -0.63 -0.93 -5.83
CA HIS A 91 -1.01 -1.55 -7.08
C HIS A 91 -2.03 -0.67 -7.81
N PHE A 92 -1.74 -0.31 -9.07
CA PHE A 92 -2.70 0.36 -9.95
C PHE A 92 -3.23 -0.66 -10.95
N PHE A 93 -4.53 -0.67 -11.15
CA PHE A 93 -5.16 -1.59 -12.10
C PHE A 93 -6.50 -1.05 -12.60
N SER A 94 -6.98 -1.58 -13.72
CA SER A 94 -8.30 -1.26 -14.27
C SER A 94 -9.21 -2.48 -14.15
N GLY A 95 -10.43 -2.29 -13.68
CA GLY A 95 -11.36 -3.39 -13.51
C GLY A 95 -12.78 -2.95 -13.13
N ASP A 96 -13.72 -3.87 -13.21
CA ASP A 96 -15.06 -3.70 -12.64
C ASP A 96 -15.10 -4.37 -11.27
N ILE A 97 -14.99 -3.56 -10.23
CA ILE A 97 -15.08 -3.99 -8.85
C ILE A 97 -16.42 -3.51 -8.29
N LEU A 98 -17.09 -4.37 -7.55
CA LEU A 98 -18.36 -4.08 -6.88
C LEU A 98 -19.50 -3.70 -7.84
N GLY A 99 -19.43 -4.09 -9.11
CA GLY A 99 -20.45 -3.75 -10.11
C GLY A 99 -20.52 -2.26 -10.45
N MET A 100 -19.42 -1.52 -10.23
CA MET A 100 -19.34 -0.07 -10.47
C MET A 100 -19.00 0.29 -11.91
N GLY A 101 -18.88 -0.69 -12.81
CA GLY A 101 -18.35 -0.56 -14.15
C GLY A 101 -16.82 -0.49 -14.17
N LYS A 102 -16.25 -0.57 -15.38
CA LYS A 102 -14.79 -0.50 -15.55
C LYS A 102 -14.25 0.86 -15.12
N LYS A 103 -13.36 0.88 -14.15
CA LYS A 103 -12.70 2.06 -13.60
C LYS A 103 -11.25 1.78 -13.31
N ASP A 104 -10.46 2.83 -13.12
CA ASP A 104 -9.12 2.75 -12.61
C ASP A 104 -9.16 2.74 -11.07
N TRP A 105 -8.33 1.87 -10.52
CA TRP A 105 -8.23 1.59 -9.09
C TRP A 105 -6.80 1.71 -8.63
N ALA A 106 -6.63 2.11 -7.38
CA ALA A 106 -5.36 2.04 -6.67
C ALA A 106 -5.59 1.36 -5.32
N GLU A 107 -4.77 0.37 -5.02
CA GLU A 107 -4.73 -0.28 -3.73
C GLU A 107 -3.41 0.06 -3.05
N LEU A 108 -3.48 0.61 -1.84
CA LEU A 108 -2.32 0.95 -1.03
C LEU A 108 -2.30 0.05 0.19
N PHE A 109 -1.15 -0.57 0.44
CA PHE A 109 -0.89 -1.39 1.62
C PHE A 109 -0.02 -0.63 2.61
N PHE A 110 -0.32 -0.72 3.90
CA PHE A 110 0.41 -0.05 4.98
C PHE A 110 0.20 -0.75 6.31
N PHE A 111 1.03 -0.44 7.29
CA PHE A 111 0.83 -0.91 8.66
C PHE A 111 0.17 0.18 9.49
N ASP A 112 -0.86 -0.21 10.28
CA ASP A 112 -1.46 0.70 11.25
C ASP A 112 -0.56 0.85 12.51
N LYS A 113 -0.98 1.73 13.43
CA LYS A 113 -0.27 1.97 14.70
C LYS A 113 -0.07 0.73 15.59
N ASN A 114 -0.76 -0.37 15.29
CA ASN A 114 -0.67 -1.63 16.00
C ASN A 114 0.14 -2.68 15.22
N ASP A 115 0.89 -2.25 14.21
CA ASP A 115 1.64 -3.10 13.28
C ASP A 115 0.75 -4.10 12.51
N VAL A 116 -0.52 -3.79 12.29
CA VAL A 116 -1.44 -4.64 11.51
C VAL A 116 -1.42 -4.21 10.05
N LEU A 117 -1.21 -5.17 9.14
CA LEU A 117 -1.28 -4.92 7.71
C LEU A 117 -2.70 -4.51 7.30
N CYS A 118 -2.81 -3.33 6.72
CA CYS A 118 -4.04 -2.73 6.22
C CYS A 118 -3.96 -2.50 4.71
N ALA A 119 -5.12 -2.40 4.07
CA ALA A 119 -5.23 -1.96 2.69
C ALA A 119 -6.35 -0.93 2.54
N ILE A 120 -6.15 0.06 1.68
CA ILE A 120 -7.17 1.01 1.24
C ILE A 120 -7.31 0.95 -0.27
N LEU A 121 -8.55 0.89 -0.75
CA LEU A 121 -8.87 0.87 -2.17
C LEU A 121 -9.47 2.21 -2.58
N LEU A 122 -8.88 2.83 -3.60
CA LEU A 122 -9.27 4.12 -4.16
C LEU A 122 -9.70 3.93 -5.61
N HIS A 123 -10.55 4.83 -6.14
CA HIS A 123 -10.98 4.78 -7.53
C HIS A 123 -11.24 6.18 -8.12
N GLY A 124 -11.32 6.24 -9.47
CA GLY A 124 -11.66 7.44 -10.21
C GLY A 124 -10.67 8.60 -9.96
N TYR A 125 -11.15 9.82 -9.80
CA TYR A 125 -10.30 11.01 -9.58
C TYR A 125 -9.33 10.90 -8.41
N SER A 126 -9.63 10.06 -7.41
CA SER A 126 -8.68 9.80 -6.32
C SER A 126 -7.43 9.07 -6.81
N VAL A 127 -7.58 8.22 -7.83
CA VAL A 127 -6.44 7.52 -8.46
C VAL A 127 -5.62 8.51 -9.29
N GLU A 128 -6.28 9.40 -10.04
CA GLU A 128 -5.60 10.44 -10.83
C GLU A 128 -4.74 11.34 -9.92
N ASN A 129 -5.29 11.76 -8.77
CA ASN A 129 -4.55 12.56 -7.79
C ASN A 129 -3.33 11.79 -7.22
N LEU A 130 -3.49 10.49 -6.94
CA LEU A 130 -2.39 9.66 -6.43
C LEU A 130 -1.31 9.45 -7.51
N MET A 131 -1.69 9.24 -8.75
CA MET A 131 -0.75 9.11 -9.87
C MET A 131 0.01 10.42 -10.13
N ALA A 132 -0.66 11.58 -9.99
CA ALA A 132 0.00 12.88 -10.08
C ALA A 132 1.07 13.04 -8.99
N LEU A 133 0.72 12.72 -7.73
CA LEU A 133 1.68 12.72 -6.63
C LEU A 133 2.84 11.75 -6.86
N GLN A 134 2.56 10.53 -7.32
CA GLN A 134 3.62 9.56 -7.63
C GLN A 134 4.58 10.09 -8.71
N SER A 135 4.06 10.80 -9.70
CA SER A 135 4.89 11.43 -10.73
C SER A 135 5.78 12.53 -10.13
N GLU A 136 5.25 13.37 -9.23
CA GLU A 136 6.04 14.38 -8.53
C GLU A 136 7.16 13.74 -7.70
N LEU A 137 6.85 12.67 -6.97
CA LEU A 137 7.83 11.93 -6.18
C LEU A 137 8.93 11.33 -7.06
N TYR A 138 8.55 10.72 -8.19
CA TYR A 138 9.49 10.14 -9.14
C TYR A 138 10.51 11.16 -9.66
N TYR A 139 10.06 12.38 -10.02
CA TYR A 139 10.97 13.45 -10.46
C TYR A 139 11.84 14.01 -9.33
N ALA A 140 11.47 13.76 -8.07
CA ALA A 140 12.27 14.11 -6.90
C ALA A 140 13.14 12.94 -6.39
N ASP A 141 13.30 11.87 -7.17
CA ASP A 141 14.01 10.64 -6.80
C ASP A 141 13.46 9.98 -5.51
N ASN A 142 12.16 10.11 -5.28
CA ASN A 142 11.43 9.53 -4.16
C ASN A 142 10.35 8.56 -4.64
N GLU A 143 9.88 7.70 -3.73
CA GLU A 143 8.81 6.75 -3.96
C GLU A 143 7.74 6.89 -2.85
N LEU A 144 6.57 6.28 -3.06
CA LEU A 144 5.46 6.35 -2.09
C LEU A 144 5.80 5.75 -0.72
N ASP A 145 6.73 4.81 -0.65
CA ASP A 145 7.18 4.18 0.60
C ASP A 145 8.15 5.05 1.41
N THR A 146 8.69 6.11 0.80
CA THR A 146 9.60 7.05 1.46
C THR A 146 8.92 8.22 2.13
N VAL A 147 7.58 8.30 2.02
CA VAL A 147 6.80 9.43 2.54
C VAL A 147 5.67 8.98 3.47
N LEU A 148 5.34 9.84 4.43
CA LEU A 148 4.05 9.80 5.11
C LEU A 148 3.02 10.49 4.22
N LEU A 149 2.04 9.72 3.79
CA LEU A 149 0.95 10.16 2.94
C LEU A 149 -0.26 10.49 3.80
N THR A 150 -0.66 11.74 3.83
CA THR A 150 -1.91 12.16 4.49
C THR A 150 -3.01 12.28 3.45
N ILE A 151 -4.06 11.51 3.64
CA ILE A 151 -5.23 11.43 2.76
C ILE A 151 -6.38 12.18 3.41
N THR A 152 -6.95 13.15 2.70
CA THR A 152 -8.11 13.93 3.14
C THR A 152 -9.20 13.91 2.07
N PRO A 153 -10.48 13.85 2.45
CA PRO A 153 -11.59 13.93 1.51
C PRO A 153 -11.78 15.37 1.02
N GLY A 154 -11.41 15.65 -0.23
CA GLY A 154 -11.69 16.91 -0.90
C GLY A 154 -13.11 16.93 -1.48
N LYS A 155 -13.90 17.95 -1.13
CA LYS A 155 -15.27 18.12 -1.61
C LYS A 155 -15.28 18.57 -3.08
N LYS A 156 -16.04 17.88 -3.91
CA LYS A 156 -16.30 18.24 -5.32
C LYS A 156 -17.79 18.31 -5.58
N GLU A 157 -18.15 19.13 -6.55
CA GLU A 157 -19.52 19.24 -7.06
C GLU A 157 -19.54 18.72 -8.50
N GLY A 158 -20.60 18.03 -8.86
CA GLY A 158 -20.81 17.50 -10.19
C GLY A 158 -22.29 17.35 -10.50
N LEU A 159 -22.58 16.78 -11.65
CA LEU A 159 -23.94 16.38 -12.03
C LEU A 159 -24.03 14.85 -11.93
N ASP A 160 -25.15 14.37 -11.44
CA ASP A 160 -25.48 12.95 -11.49
C ASP A 160 -26.01 12.54 -12.88
N LYS A 161 -26.44 11.29 -13.04
CA LYS A 161 -26.96 10.77 -14.29
C LYS A 161 -28.27 11.45 -14.74
N ASP A 162 -28.96 12.10 -13.81
CA ASP A 162 -30.21 12.82 -14.03
C ASP A 162 -29.98 14.34 -14.13
N GLU A 163 -28.74 14.78 -14.37
CA GLU A 163 -28.31 16.19 -14.47
C GLU A 163 -28.56 17.01 -13.20
N LYS A 164 -28.76 16.35 -12.06
CA LYS A 164 -28.93 17.01 -10.76
C LYS A 164 -27.58 17.28 -10.14
N LYS A 165 -27.42 18.46 -9.53
CA LYS A 165 -26.22 18.79 -8.75
C LYS A 165 -26.05 17.79 -7.63
N THR A 166 -24.89 17.18 -7.58
CA THR A 166 -24.50 16.25 -6.52
C THR A 166 -23.16 16.65 -5.94
N THR A 167 -22.98 16.36 -4.66
CA THR A 167 -21.71 16.55 -3.98
C THR A 167 -21.11 15.17 -3.71
N TYR A 168 -19.84 15.04 -4.00
CA TYR A 168 -19.04 13.86 -3.68
C TYR A 168 -17.67 14.27 -3.17
N TYR A 169 -16.96 13.33 -2.59
CA TYR A 169 -15.60 13.56 -2.14
C TYR A 169 -14.61 12.73 -2.96
N ILE A 170 -13.41 13.26 -3.13
CA ILE A 170 -12.28 12.55 -3.70
C ILE A 170 -11.15 12.55 -2.68
N ALA A 171 -10.24 11.59 -2.77
CA ALA A 171 -9.03 11.61 -1.96
C ALA A 171 -8.09 12.70 -2.49
N GLU A 172 -7.71 13.63 -1.63
CA GLU A 172 -6.63 14.57 -1.83
C GLU A 172 -5.45 14.15 -0.95
N PHE A 173 -4.23 14.38 -1.43
CA PHE A 173 -3.02 13.86 -0.83
C PHE A 173 -2.08 15.00 -0.49
N THR A 174 -1.50 14.94 0.69
CA THR A 174 -0.31 15.71 1.07
C THR A 174 0.74 14.74 1.57
N GLN A 175 2.01 15.12 1.44
CA GLN A 175 3.12 14.26 1.81
C GLN A 175 4.13 14.99 2.68
N GLU A 176 4.81 14.23 3.52
CA GLU A 176 5.99 14.64 4.26
C GLU A 176 6.99 13.48 4.33
N PRO A 177 8.30 13.73 4.49
CA PRO A 177 9.27 12.65 4.58
C PRO A 177 8.93 11.68 5.71
N ALA A 178 8.98 10.37 5.43
CA ALA A 178 8.75 9.37 6.45
C ALA A 178 9.92 9.30 7.43
N PRO A 179 9.65 9.23 8.74
CA PRO A 179 10.71 9.16 9.75
C PRO A 179 11.53 7.87 9.72
N ASP A 180 10.97 6.82 9.15
CA ASP A 180 11.52 5.46 9.15
C ASP A 180 11.65 4.89 7.74
N VAL A 181 12.41 5.56 6.87
CA VAL A 181 12.68 5.04 5.49
C VAL A 181 13.35 3.67 5.51
N GLU A 182 14.00 3.29 6.61
CA GLU A 182 14.65 1.97 6.74
C GLU A 182 13.66 0.81 6.94
N LYS A 183 12.42 1.08 7.33
CA LYS A 183 11.39 0.02 7.53
C LYS A 183 10.74 -0.48 6.25
N THR A 184 10.89 0.27 5.15
CA THR A 184 10.26 -0.02 3.87
C THR A 184 11.23 -0.50 2.79
N LYS A 185 12.51 -0.57 3.11
CA LYS A 185 13.56 -1.09 2.21
C LYS A 185 13.92 -2.56 2.54
#